data_27ff9ed1e44ce40e5727ef6d4989277d
#
_entry.id   27ff9ed1e44ce40e5727ef6d4989277d
#
_cell.length_a   1.000
_cell.length_b   1.000
_cell.length_c   1.000
_cell.angle_alpha   90.00
_cell.angle_beta   90.00
_cell.angle_gamma   90.00
#
_symmetry.space_group_name_H-M   'P 1'
#
loop_
_entity.id
_entity.type
_entity.pdbx_description
1 polymer ?
#
loop_
_entity_poly.entity_id
_entity_poly.type
_entity_poly.pdbx_seq_one_letter_code
_entity_poly.pdbx_strand_id
1 'polypeptide(L)'
;MDKADAGLSDELIEVLRQYYYMKTPLGLENFMQGEMKVLSYIHYTAGGGEIATGDIVSALDMTGGRVAGILRSLEKKGFISRRTDENDRRRIMVSPTPSGSDYVENGREQLRSRLSAIINAMGSESAENFIRSMEEFVDACRKADFP
;
A
#
# COMPACT_ATOMS: atom_id res chain seq x y z
N MET A 1 30.67 -8.69 -0.37
CA MET A 1 29.51 -9.60 -0.31
C MET A 1 30.05 -11.00 -0.06
N ASP A 2 29.66 -11.58 1.07
CA ASP A 2 30.08 -12.94 1.44
C ASP A 2 29.40 -13.96 0.50
N LYS A 3 30.05 -15.11 0.24
CA LYS A 3 29.46 -16.16 -0.60
C LYS A 3 28.17 -16.71 -0.04
N ALA A 4 28.00 -16.71 1.28
CA ALA A 4 26.75 -17.10 1.94
C ALA A 4 25.61 -16.12 1.64
N ASP A 5 25.88 -14.81 1.64
CA ASP A 5 24.91 -13.77 1.33
C ASP A 5 24.44 -13.83 -0.13
N ALA A 6 25.35 -14.18 -1.06
CA ALA A 6 24.98 -14.35 -2.46
C ALA A 6 24.01 -15.52 -2.67
N GLY A 7 24.23 -16.65 -1.99
CA GLY A 7 23.34 -17.83 -2.07
C GLY A 7 21.93 -17.53 -1.55
N LEU A 8 21.83 -16.89 -0.38
CA LEU A 8 20.53 -16.48 0.20
C LEU A 8 19.80 -15.46 -0.67
N SER A 9 20.55 -14.55 -1.30
CA SER A 9 19.96 -13.57 -2.22
C SER A 9 19.36 -14.26 -3.45
N ASP A 10 20.05 -15.22 -4.04
CA ASP A 10 19.57 -15.99 -5.19
C ASP A 10 18.33 -16.81 -4.84
N GLU A 11 18.30 -17.47 -3.67
CA GLU A 11 17.15 -18.20 -3.17
C GLU A 11 15.94 -17.27 -2.97
N LEU A 12 16.15 -16.11 -2.36
CA LEU A 12 15.07 -15.13 -2.15
C LEU A 12 14.55 -14.60 -3.50
N ILE A 13 15.43 -14.29 -4.46
CA ILE A 13 15.02 -13.85 -5.81
C ILE A 13 14.15 -14.92 -6.47
N GLU A 14 14.51 -16.20 -6.34
CA GLU A 14 13.73 -17.29 -6.93
C GLU A 14 12.33 -17.42 -6.28
N VAL A 15 12.23 -17.30 -4.96
CA VAL A 15 10.94 -17.29 -4.24
C VAL A 15 10.08 -16.09 -4.67
N LEU A 16 10.67 -14.90 -4.74
CA LEU A 16 9.97 -13.70 -5.21
C LEU A 16 9.52 -13.84 -6.67
N ARG A 17 10.33 -14.45 -7.52
CA ARG A 17 10.00 -14.74 -8.92
C ARG A 17 8.82 -15.71 -9.00
N GLN A 18 8.81 -16.78 -8.22
CA GLN A 18 7.69 -17.72 -8.16
C GLN A 18 6.40 -17.01 -7.70
N TYR A 19 6.48 -16.19 -6.67
CA TYR A 19 5.34 -15.38 -6.21
C TYR A 19 4.84 -14.44 -7.31
N TYR A 20 5.73 -13.74 -8.02
CA TYR A 20 5.37 -12.78 -9.07
C TYR A 20 4.65 -13.45 -10.25
N TYR A 21 5.11 -14.63 -10.68
CA TYR A 21 4.49 -15.36 -11.79
C TYR A 21 3.30 -16.24 -11.37
N MET A 22 3.08 -16.42 -10.08
CA MET A 22 1.90 -17.10 -9.58
C MET A 22 0.68 -16.26 -9.92
N LYS A 23 -0.33 -16.85 -10.58
CA LYS A 23 -1.65 -16.24 -10.73
C LYS A 23 -2.31 -16.18 -9.35
N THR A 24 -1.82 -15.28 -8.50
CA THR A 24 -2.19 -15.26 -7.09
C THR A 24 -3.56 -14.63 -6.93
N PRO A 25 -4.46 -15.30 -6.24
CA PRO A 25 -5.78 -14.75 -5.91
C PRO A 25 -5.72 -13.68 -4.81
N LEU A 26 -4.52 -13.29 -4.31
CA LEU A 26 -4.38 -12.35 -3.19
C LEU A 26 -4.94 -10.95 -3.50
N GLY A 27 -4.81 -10.49 -4.75
CA GLY A 27 -5.24 -9.14 -5.11
C GLY A 27 -4.45 -8.03 -4.42
N LEU A 28 -3.26 -8.37 -3.85
CA LEU A 28 -2.34 -7.39 -3.27
C LEU A 28 -1.98 -6.29 -4.26
N GLU A 29 -1.80 -6.64 -5.53
CA GLU A 29 -1.49 -5.70 -6.59
C GLU A 29 -2.56 -4.61 -6.71
N ASN A 30 -3.83 -4.99 -6.63
CA ASN A 30 -4.95 -4.04 -6.68
C ASN A 30 -4.98 -3.13 -5.44
N PHE A 31 -4.60 -3.66 -4.27
CA PHE A 31 -4.60 -2.90 -3.02
C PHE A 31 -3.37 -1.99 -2.88
N MET A 32 -2.23 -2.42 -3.42
CA MET A 32 -0.94 -1.72 -3.27
C MET A 32 -0.59 -0.81 -4.46
N GLN A 33 -1.42 -0.73 -5.50
CA GLN A 33 -1.13 0.06 -6.70
C GLN A 33 -2.27 1.00 -7.09
N GLY A 34 -1.95 1.99 -7.91
CA GLY A 34 -2.92 2.88 -8.54
C GLY A 34 -3.79 3.67 -7.56
N GLU A 35 -5.07 3.73 -7.85
CA GLU A 35 -6.05 4.51 -7.10
C GLU A 35 -6.26 3.99 -5.67
N MET A 36 -6.26 2.67 -5.49
CA MET A 36 -6.45 2.07 -4.17
C MET A 36 -5.32 2.44 -3.21
N LYS A 37 -4.05 2.47 -3.69
CA LYS A 37 -2.91 2.91 -2.88
C LYS A 37 -3.10 4.33 -2.36
N VAL A 38 -3.51 5.24 -3.25
CA VAL A 38 -3.73 6.65 -2.91
C VAL A 38 -4.94 6.81 -1.98
N LEU A 39 -6.04 6.15 -2.28
CA LEU A 39 -7.26 6.23 -1.47
C LEU A 39 -7.06 5.63 -0.07
N SER A 40 -6.37 4.50 0.04
CA SER A 40 -6.02 3.89 1.34
C SER A 40 -5.12 4.81 2.15
N TYR A 41 -4.12 5.44 1.52
CA TYR A 41 -3.26 6.39 2.20
C TYR A 41 -4.07 7.58 2.74
N ILE A 42 -4.97 8.16 1.94
CA ILE A 42 -5.85 9.25 2.38
C ILE A 42 -6.72 8.77 3.55
N HIS A 43 -7.36 7.61 3.43
CA HIS A 43 -8.27 7.08 4.43
C HIS A 43 -7.58 6.88 5.80
N TYR A 44 -6.42 6.20 5.81
CA TYR A 44 -5.74 5.89 7.07
C TYR A 44 -4.96 7.08 7.65
N THR A 45 -4.46 7.99 6.82
CA THR A 45 -3.65 9.13 7.30
C THR A 45 -4.53 10.29 7.73
N ALA A 46 -5.64 10.54 7.03
CA ALA A 46 -6.55 11.63 7.37
C ALA A 46 -7.29 11.42 8.69
N GLY A 47 -7.47 10.15 9.14
CA GLY A 47 -8.12 9.83 10.41
C GLY A 47 -9.51 10.45 10.55
N GLY A 48 -10.27 10.58 9.44
CA GLY A 48 -11.55 11.28 9.37
C GLY A 48 -11.46 12.79 9.08
N GLY A 49 -10.24 13.34 8.93
CA GLY A 49 -9.96 14.72 8.55
C GLY A 49 -9.53 14.86 7.09
N GLU A 50 -8.61 15.77 6.86
CA GLU A 50 -8.10 16.13 5.54
C GLU A 50 -6.57 16.03 5.47
N ILE A 51 -6.06 15.77 4.27
CA ILE A 51 -4.62 15.74 3.98
C ILE A 51 -4.32 16.62 2.77
N ALA A 52 -3.19 17.32 2.77
CA ALA A 52 -2.78 18.10 1.61
C ALA A 52 -2.27 17.21 0.46
N THR A 53 -2.60 17.58 -0.77
CA THR A 53 -2.12 16.86 -1.97
C THR A 53 -0.60 16.73 -2.02
N GLY A 54 0.15 17.76 -1.55
CA GLY A 54 1.61 17.71 -1.50
C GLY A 54 2.15 16.62 -0.57
N ASP A 55 1.47 16.38 0.55
CA ASP A 55 1.86 15.33 1.51
C ASP A 55 1.67 13.94 0.90
N ILE A 56 0.61 13.75 0.09
CA ILE A 56 0.38 12.51 -0.66
C ILE A 56 1.51 12.25 -1.66
N VAL A 57 1.91 13.29 -2.41
CA VAL A 57 3.02 13.22 -3.38
C VAL A 57 4.30 12.75 -2.70
N SER A 58 4.66 13.40 -1.59
CA SER A 58 5.89 13.11 -0.85
C SER A 58 5.88 11.73 -0.21
N ALA A 59 4.77 11.35 0.43
CA ALA A 59 4.68 10.09 1.18
C ALA A 59 4.64 8.85 0.28
N LEU A 60 4.04 8.96 -0.91
CA LEU A 60 3.90 7.83 -1.82
C LEU A 60 4.99 7.77 -2.90
N ASP A 61 5.93 8.71 -2.88
CA ASP A 61 7.00 8.83 -3.88
C ASP A 61 6.44 8.83 -5.31
N MET A 62 5.47 9.70 -5.55
CA MET A 62 4.77 9.79 -6.84
C MET A 62 4.93 11.18 -7.42
N THR A 63 4.89 11.31 -8.75
CA THR A 63 4.88 12.63 -9.38
C THR A 63 3.56 13.35 -9.12
N GLY A 64 3.62 14.68 -8.97
CA GLY A 64 2.42 15.51 -8.76
C GLY A 64 1.36 15.32 -9.86
N GLY A 65 1.79 15.17 -11.13
CA GLY A 65 0.89 14.91 -12.24
C GLY A 65 0.13 13.57 -12.11
N ARG A 66 0.82 12.51 -11.66
CA ARG A 66 0.21 11.19 -11.43
C ARG A 66 -0.80 11.25 -10.28
N VAL A 67 -0.42 11.86 -9.15
CA VAL A 67 -1.34 12.04 -8.02
C VAL A 67 -2.56 12.85 -8.44
N ALA A 68 -2.38 13.98 -9.14
CA ALA A 68 -3.48 14.80 -9.62
C ALA A 68 -4.44 14.03 -10.56
N GLY A 69 -3.91 13.16 -11.42
CA GLY A 69 -4.71 12.28 -12.27
C GLY A 69 -5.56 11.29 -11.47
N ILE A 70 -4.94 10.63 -10.48
CA ILE A 70 -5.62 9.69 -9.59
C ILE A 70 -6.70 10.39 -8.77
N LEU A 71 -6.39 11.55 -8.17
CA LEU A 71 -7.36 12.30 -7.36
C LEU A 71 -8.57 12.75 -8.16
N ARG A 72 -8.39 13.17 -9.43
CA ARG A 72 -9.51 13.48 -10.33
C ARG A 72 -10.41 12.27 -10.57
N SER A 73 -9.81 11.10 -10.76
CA SER A 73 -10.57 9.86 -10.96
C SER A 73 -11.33 9.44 -9.71
N LEU A 74 -10.69 9.49 -8.54
CA LEU A 74 -11.32 9.17 -7.25
C LEU A 74 -12.47 10.13 -6.91
N GLU A 75 -12.30 11.42 -7.19
CA GLU A 75 -13.36 12.42 -7.00
C GLU A 75 -14.53 12.17 -7.94
N LYS A 76 -14.27 11.88 -9.22
CA LYS A 76 -15.32 11.50 -10.20
C LYS A 76 -16.11 10.27 -9.76
N LYS A 77 -15.47 9.32 -9.08
CA LYS A 77 -16.10 8.13 -8.49
C LYS A 77 -16.84 8.42 -7.18
N GLY A 78 -16.70 9.62 -6.64
CA GLY A 78 -17.31 10.01 -5.37
C GLY A 78 -16.61 9.42 -4.14
N PHE A 79 -15.36 8.97 -4.26
CA PHE A 79 -14.60 8.36 -3.16
C PHE A 79 -13.83 9.37 -2.31
N ILE A 80 -13.57 10.55 -2.85
CA ILE A 80 -12.94 11.66 -2.14
C ILE A 80 -13.68 12.96 -2.42
N SER A 81 -13.50 13.94 -1.54
CA SER A 81 -13.80 15.34 -1.80
C SER A 81 -12.51 16.17 -1.75
N ARG A 82 -12.50 17.26 -2.50
CA ARG A 82 -11.38 18.20 -2.54
C ARG A 82 -11.86 19.61 -2.28
N ARG A 83 -11.08 20.39 -1.55
CA ARG A 83 -11.29 21.81 -1.39
C ARG A 83 -9.98 22.57 -1.39
N THR A 84 -10.03 23.84 -1.64
CA THR A 84 -8.89 24.75 -1.44
C THR A 84 -8.74 25.03 0.04
N ASP A 85 -7.51 25.06 0.54
CA ASP A 85 -7.22 25.48 1.92
C ASP A 85 -7.60 26.96 2.13
N GLU A 86 -8.21 27.25 3.27
CA GLU A 86 -8.69 28.61 3.60
C GLU A 86 -7.53 29.58 3.85
N ASN A 87 -6.41 29.06 4.36
CA ASN A 87 -5.24 29.85 4.73
C ASN A 87 -4.20 29.93 3.61
N ASP A 88 -4.16 28.93 2.72
CA ASP A 88 -3.24 28.88 1.57
C ASP A 88 -3.95 28.36 0.32
N ARG A 89 -4.36 29.29 -0.55
CA ARG A 89 -5.05 28.99 -1.82
C ARG A 89 -4.26 28.13 -2.80
N ARG A 90 -2.97 27.90 -2.55
CA ARG A 90 -2.13 27.00 -3.36
C ARG A 90 -2.24 25.54 -2.89
N ARG A 91 -2.79 25.32 -1.70
CA ARG A 91 -2.96 23.98 -1.13
C ARG A 91 -4.35 23.43 -1.45
N ILE A 92 -4.38 22.23 -1.93
CA ILE A 92 -5.62 21.47 -2.11
C ILE A 92 -5.68 20.42 -1.00
N MET A 93 -6.73 20.47 -0.22
CA MET A 93 -7.04 19.53 0.83
C MET A 93 -7.94 18.43 0.28
N VAL A 94 -7.69 17.19 0.71
CA VAL A 94 -8.39 16.00 0.25
C VAL A 94 -8.89 15.24 1.47
N SER A 95 -10.14 14.82 1.44
CA SER A 95 -10.72 13.93 2.46
C SER A 95 -11.44 12.75 1.81
N PRO A 96 -11.46 11.58 2.46
CA PRO A 96 -12.26 10.46 1.99
C PRO A 96 -13.74 10.76 2.22
N THR A 97 -14.60 10.33 1.31
CA THR A 97 -16.05 10.29 1.56
C THR A 97 -16.41 9.01 2.32
N PRO A 98 -17.61 8.91 2.89
CA PRO A 98 -18.09 7.65 3.46
C PRO A 98 -18.00 6.48 2.45
N SER A 99 -18.41 6.72 1.20
CA SER A 99 -18.29 5.72 0.12
C SER A 99 -16.85 5.32 -0.18
N GLY A 100 -15.90 6.27 -0.13
CA GLY A 100 -14.48 5.99 -0.29
C GLY A 100 -13.91 5.18 0.86
N SER A 101 -14.31 5.50 2.09
CA SER A 101 -13.93 4.74 3.29
C SER A 101 -14.46 3.30 3.23
N ASP A 102 -15.72 3.13 2.90
CA ASP A 102 -16.35 1.81 2.74
C ASP A 102 -15.63 0.99 1.65
N TYR A 103 -15.25 1.63 0.54
CA TYR A 103 -14.52 0.96 -0.53
C TYR A 103 -13.15 0.45 -0.08
N VAL A 104 -12.40 1.22 0.72
CA VAL A 104 -11.12 0.80 1.31
C VAL A 104 -11.30 -0.34 2.29
N GLU A 105 -12.27 -0.23 3.20
CA GLU A 105 -12.51 -1.27 4.22
C GLU A 105 -13.00 -2.58 3.59
N ASN A 106 -13.86 -2.53 2.58
CA ASN A 106 -14.27 -3.71 1.82
C ASN A 106 -13.09 -4.38 1.11
N GLY A 107 -12.19 -3.60 0.52
CA GLY A 107 -10.96 -4.13 -0.08
C GLY A 107 -10.05 -4.80 0.94
N ARG A 108 -9.91 -4.20 2.13
CA ARG A 108 -9.16 -4.76 3.25
C ARG A 108 -9.75 -6.09 3.74
N GLU A 109 -11.07 -6.16 3.88
CA GLU A 109 -11.72 -7.40 4.34
C GLU A 109 -11.59 -8.53 3.32
N GLN A 110 -11.66 -8.24 2.03
CA GLN A 110 -11.39 -9.23 0.98
C GLN A 110 -9.94 -9.74 1.06
N LEU A 111 -8.96 -8.85 1.24
CA LEU A 111 -7.56 -9.23 1.42
C LEU A 111 -7.38 -10.07 2.68
N ARG A 112 -7.97 -9.65 3.80
CA ARG A 112 -7.95 -10.39 5.07
C ARG A 112 -8.49 -11.81 4.93
N SER A 113 -9.62 -11.98 4.25
CA SER A 113 -10.21 -13.30 4.01
C SER A 113 -9.26 -14.22 3.23
N ARG A 114 -8.60 -13.70 2.17
CA ARG A 114 -7.63 -14.46 1.37
C ARG A 114 -6.38 -14.82 2.17
N LEU A 115 -5.84 -13.86 2.94
CA LEU A 115 -4.69 -14.11 3.81
C LEU A 115 -5.02 -15.13 4.89
N SER A 116 -6.23 -15.08 5.48
CA SER A 116 -6.66 -16.09 6.46
C SER A 116 -6.65 -17.50 5.89
N ALA A 117 -7.06 -17.69 4.65
CA ALA A 117 -7.00 -19.00 3.99
C ALA A 117 -5.55 -19.51 3.85
N ILE A 118 -4.60 -18.62 3.51
CA ILE A 118 -3.18 -18.97 3.38
C ILE A 118 -2.58 -19.27 4.76
N ILE A 119 -2.84 -18.44 5.75
CA ILE A 119 -2.38 -18.65 7.13
C ILE A 119 -2.86 -20.00 7.65
N ASN A 120 -4.12 -20.35 7.41
CA ASN A 120 -4.66 -21.66 7.79
C ASN A 120 -3.93 -22.80 7.08
N ALA A 121 -3.59 -22.65 5.80
CA ALA A 121 -2.84 -23.66 5.04
C ALA A 121 -1.37 -23.79 5.51
N MET A 122 -0.76 -22.70 5.97
CA MET A 122 0.60 -22.70 6.53
C MET A 122 0.66 -23.32 7.93
N GLY A 123 -0.40 -23.25 8.70
CA GLY A 123 -0.43 -23.51 10.13
C GLY A 123 0.09 -22.34 10.95
N SER A 124 -0.41 -22.21 12.18
CA SER A 124 -0.18 -21.02 13.02
C SER A 124 1.31 -20.75 13.29
N GLU A 125 2.08 -21.77 13.64
CA GLU A 125 3.52 -21.62 13.96
C GLU A 125 4.32 -21.11 12.74
N SER A 126 4.11 -21.69 11.57
CA SER A 126 4.79 -21.28 10.33
C SER A 126 4.37 -19.86 9.93
N ALA A 127 3.10 -19.51 10.10
CA ALA A 127 2.59 -18.17 9.80
C ALA A 127 3.18 -17.12 10.72
N GLU A 128 3.26 -17.38 12.03
CA GLU A 128 3.87 -16.48 13.01
C GLU A 128 5.36 -16.25 12.72
N ASN A 129 6.10 -17.32 12.41
CA ASN A 129 7.51 -17.23 12.05
C ASN A 129 7.70 -16.41 10.76
N PHE A 130 6.86 -16.64 9.75
CA PHE A 130 6.88 -15.86 8.50
C PHE A 130 6.61 -14.37 8.74
N ILE A 131 5.59 -14.03 9.53
CA ILE A 131 5.27 -12.63 9.86
C ILE A 131 6.46 -11.96 10.54
N ARG A 132 7.08 -12.61 11.54
CA ARG A 132 8.26 -12.09 12.24
C ARG A 132 9.44 -11.86 11.30
N SER A 133 9.75 -12.84 10.45
CA SER A 133 10.83 -12.72 9.45
C SER A 133 10.55 -11.62 8.43
N MET A 134 9.28 -11.42 8.07
CA MET A 134 8.88 -10.34 7.16
C MET A 134 9.02 -8.96 7.82
N GLU A 135 8.70 -8.83 9.11
CA GLU A 135 8.93 -7.60 9.88
C GLU A 135 10.43 -7.25 9.93
N GLU A 136 11.28 -8.24 10.24
CA GLU A 136 12.75 -8.10 10.22
C GLU A 136 13.26 -7.68 8.84
N PHE A 137 12.73 -8.29 7.78
CA PHE A 137 13.08 -7.94 6.40
C PHE A 137 12.68 -6.51 6.06
N VAL A 138 11.47 -6.08 6.41
CA VAL A 138 11.00 -4.70 6.19
C VAL A 138 11.85 -3.69 6.96
N ASP A 139 12.25 -4.00 8.19
CA ASP A 139 13.13 -3.14 8.98
C ASP A 139 14.57 -3.08 8.42
N ALA A 140 15.07 -4.20 7.89
CA ALA A 140 16.33 -4.22 7.16
C ALA A 140 16.28 -3.36 5.89
N CYS A 141 15.18 -3.44 5.11
CA CYS A 141 14.98 -2.60 3.94
C CYS A 141 14.98 -1.09 4.26
N ARG A 142 14.40 -0.70 5.40
CA ARG A 142 14.41 0.72 5.83
C ARG A 142 15.81 1.24 6.19
N LYS A 143 16.69 0.35 6.64
CA LYS A 143 18.06 0.68 7.06
C LYS A 143 19.09 0.55 5.93
N ALA A 144 18.75 -0.22 4.89
CA ALA A 144 19.61 -0.42 3.75
C ALA A 144 19.67 0.85 2.89
N ASP A 145 20.90 1.30 2.63
CA ASP A 145 21.17 2.38 1.68
C ASP A 145 21.28 1.74 0.29
N PHE A 146 20.23 1.89 -0.51
CA PHE A 146 20.24 1.40 -1.89
C PHE A 146 20.78 2.51 -2.80
N PRO A 147 21.73 2.19 -3.68
CA PRO A 147 22.32 3.16 -4.61
C PRO A 147 21.31 3.73 -5.63
#